data_69884516d5e1f65f7154718e221d8e07
#
_entry.id   69884516d5e1f65f7154718e221d8e07
#
_cell.length_a   1.000
_cell.length_b   1.000
_cell.length_c   1.000
_cell.angle_alpha   90.00
_cell.angle_beta   90.00
_cell.angle_gamma   90.00
#
_symmetry.space_group_name_H-M   'P 1'
#
loop_
_entity.id
_entity.type
_entity.pdbx_description
1 polymer ?
#
loop_
_entity_poly.entity_id
_entity_poly.type
_entity_poly.pdbx_seq_one_letter_code
_entity_poly.pdbx_strand_id
1 'polypeptide(L)'
;MALENRTVILNGTQFTLGKKYRDTVLGIEGTAVASATYLTGCDQIQLAARDANGMPYSQWFDVTRIEGVKVEERPGGPGPNITARHPG
;
A
#
# COMPACT_ATOMS: atom_id res chain seq x y z
N MET A 1 14.61 4.90 -16.25
CA MET A 1 14.78 3.69 -15.44
C MET A 1 13.46 3.32 -14.78
N ALA A 2 13.09 2.07 -14.90
CA ALA A 2 11.84 1.63 -14.32
C ALA A 2 12.03 1.39 -12.82
N LEU A 3 11.04 1.79 -12.04
CA LEU A 3 11.02 1.44 -10.63
C LEU A 3 10.51 0.03 -10.48
N GLU A 4 11.27 -0.76 -9.76
CA GLU A 4 10.83 -2.13 -9.49
C GLU A 4 10.30 -2.20 -8.09
N ASN A 5 9.09 -2.73 -7.97
CA ASN A 5 8.53 -2.96 -6.66
C ASN A 5 9.29 -4.11 -6.01
N ARG A 6 9.53 -3.98 -4.73
CA ARG A 6 10.23 -4.99 -3.97
C ARG A 6 9.25 -5.67 -3.04
N THR A 7 9.29 -6.99 -3.04
CA THR A 7 8.47 -7.79 -2.16
C THR A 7 9.26 -8.17 -0.93
N VAL A 8 8.66 -8.00 0.23
CA VAL A 8 9.27 -8.37 1.51
C VAL A 8 8.28 -9.23 2.29
N ILE A 9 8.82 -10.10 3.13
CA ILE A 9 8.00 -10.94 4.01
C ILE A 9 8.17 -10.40 5.41
N LEU A 10 7.09 -9.93 5.99
CA LEU A 10 7.09 -9.34 7.33
C LEU A 10 6.06 -10.09 8.17
N ASN A 11 6.51 -10.64 9.29
CA ASN A 11 5.64 -11.39 10.18
C ASN A 11 4.84 -12.46 9.43
N GLY A 12 5.50 -13.12 8.46
CA GLY A 12 4.87 -14.17 7.69
C GLY A 12 3.94 -13.70 6.59
N THR A 13 3.78 -12.41 6.40
CA THR A 13 2.89 -11.84 5.38
C THR A 13 3.71 -11.12 4.33
N GLN A 14 3.29 -11.27 3.10
CA GLN A 14 3.99 -10.65 1.99
C GLN A 14 3.50 -9.24 1.76
N PHE A 15 4.45 -8.30 1.70
CA PHE A 15 4.17 -6.91 1.37
C PHE A 15 5.01 -6.52 0.17
N THR A 16 4.51 -5.58 -0.61
CA THR A 16 5.23 -5.09 -1.79
C THR A 16 5.46 -3.59 -1.61
N LEU A 17 6.72 -3.20 -1.53
CA LEU A 17 7.05 -1.78 -1.47
C LEU A 17 6.65 -1.14 -2.80
N GLY A 18 6.06 0.03 -2.72
CA GLY A 18 5.52 0.71 -3.89
C GLY A 18 4.03 0.56 -4.04
N LYS A 19 3.41 -0.34 -3.29
CA LYS A 19 1.95 -0.51 -3.35
C LYS A 19 1.29 0.19 -2.18
N LYS A 20 -0.01 0.37 -2.28
CA LYS A 20 -0.79 1.07 -1.26
C LYS A 20 -1.30 0.11 -0.21
N TYR A 21 -1.23 0.55 1.02
CA TYR A 21 -1.72 -0.19 2.18
C TYR A 21 -2.44 0.77 3.11
N ARG A 22 -3.19 0.19 4.03
CA ARG A 22 -3.97 0.98 4.97
C ARG A 22 -3.73 0.47 6.39
N ASP A 23 -3.55 1.40 7.30
CA ASP A 23 -3.54 1.10 8.72
C ASP A 23 -4.98 0.95 9.19
N THR A 24 -5.31 -0.20 9.76
CA THR A 24 -6.69 -0.51 10.12
C THR A 24 -7.13 0.18 11.41
N VAL A 25 -6.17 0.68 12.20
CA VAL A 25 -6.50 1.33 13.46
C VAL A 25 -6.85 2.80 13.25
N LEU A 26 -6.02 3.51 12.48
CA LEU A 26 -6.22 4.93 12.26
C LEU A 26 -6.85 5.25 10.91
N GLY A 27 -6.92 4.28 10.01
CA GLY A 27 -7.49 4.49 8.68
C GLY A 27 -6.59 5.23 7.73
N ILE A 28 -5.31 5.35 8.04
CA ILE A 28 -4.36 6.06 7.18
C ILE A 28 -3.97 5.16 6.02
N GLU A 29 -4.07 5.70 4.80
CA GLU A 29 -3.63 5.00 3.60
C GLU A 29 -2.39 5.66 3.06
N GLY A 30 -1.46 4.85 2.60
CA GLY A 30 -0.24 5.37 2.02
C GLY A 30 0.49 4.32 1.22
N THR A 31 1.55 4.75 0.57
CA THR A 31 2.39 3.89 -0.24
C THR A 31 3.51 3.34 0.65
N ALA A 32 3.69 2.02 0.59
CA ALA A 32 4.77 1.39 1.35
C ALA A 32 6.11 1.79 0.74
N VAL A 33 6.98 2.39 1.54
CA VAL A 33 8.26 2.88 1.04
C VAL A 33 9.45 2.24 1.74
N ALA A 34 9.24 1.58 2.89
CA ALA A 34 10.34 0.96 3.64
C ALA A 34 9.78 -0.09 4.56
N SER A 35 10.65 -1.00 4.99
CA SER A 35 10.30 -2.02 5.96
C SER A 35 11.43 -2.16 6.95
N ALA A 36 11.10 -2.66 8.14
CA ALA A 36 12.09 -2.88 9.18
C ALA A 36 11.76 -4.17 9.91
N THR A 37 12.80 -4.95 10.14
CA THR A 37 12.70 -6.22 10.86
C THR A 37 13.59 -6.11 12.09
N TYR A 38 13.05 -6.48 13.23
CA TYR A 38 13.76 -6.36 14.50
C TYR A 38 14.02 -7.75 15.08
N LEU A 39 15.06 -7.83 15.87
CA LEU A 39 15.36 -9.07 16.57
C LEU A 39 14.23 -9.46 17.51
N THR A 40 13.64 -8.45 18.15
CA THR A 40 12.49 -8.64 19.03
C THR A 40 11.43 -7.63 18.65
N GLY A 41 10.17 -7.99 18.88
CA GLY A 41 9.06 -7.11 18.56
C GLY A 41 8.50 -7.37 17.16
N CYS A 42 7.55 -6.56 16.78
CA CYS A 42 6.87 -6.73 15.49
C CYS A 42 7.66 -6.07 14.39
N ASP A 43 7.64 -6.69 13.22
CA ASP A 43 8.14 -6.03 12.02
C ASP A 43 7.28 -4.81 11.72
N GLN A 44 7.86 -3.85 11.05
CA GLN A 44 7.18 -2.59 10.75
C GLN A 44 7.32 -2.24 9.28
N ILE A 45 6.34 -1.48 8.80
CA ILE A 45 6.34 -0.97 7.44
C ILE A 45 6.09 0.53 7.50
N GLN A 46 6.77 1.26 6.63
CA GLN A 46 6.61 2.71 6.57
C GLN A 46 5.71 3.06 5.41
N LEU A 47 4.67 3.84 5.69
CA LEU A 47 3.76 4.32 4.68
C LEU A 47 3.98 5.80 4.47
N ALA A 48 4.06 6.21 3.22
CA ALA A 48 4.14 7.61 2.83
C ALA A 48 2.77 8.07 2.36
N ALA A 49 2.33 9.20 2.88
CA ALA A 49 1.00 9.71 2.60
C ALA A 49 1.05 11.23 2.57
N ARG A 50 -0.13 11.86 2.38
CA ARG A 50 -0.24 13.30 2.45
C ARG A 50 -1.29 13.64 3.50
N ASP A 51 -1.04 14.72 4.24
CA ASP A 51 -2.00 15.16 5.25
C ASP A 51 -3.11 15.97 4.59
N ALA A 52 -4.00 16.53 5.42
CA ALA A 52 -5.15 17.28 4.93
C ALA A 52 -4.73 18.51 4.14
N ASN A 53 -3.53 19.02 4.36
CA ASN A 53 -3.01 20.19 3.65
C ASN A 53 -2.19 19.79 2.43
N GLY A 54 -2.13 18.51 2.10
CA GLY A 54 -1.37 18.04 0.96
C GLY A 54 0.13 17.89 1.23
N MET A 55 0.55 18.05 2.47
CA MET A 55 1.98 17.94 2.81
C MET A 55 2.36 16.47 2.94
N PRO A 56 3.46 16.06 2.32
CA PRO A 56 3.89 14.67 2.41
C PRO A 56 4.42 14.36 3.81
N TYR A 57 4.14 13.15 4.27
CA TYR A 57 4.69 12.64 5.49
C TYR A 57 4.79 11.13 5.39
N SER A 58 5.54 10.52 6.30
CA SER A 58 5.62 9.08 6.38
C SER A 58 5.59 8.67 7.84
N GLN A 59 5.10 7.46 8.07
CA GLN A 59 4.94 6.97 9.44
C GLN A 59 5.13 5.47 9.46
N TRP A 60 5.74 4.96 10.53
CA TRP A 60 5.95 3.54 10.74
C TRP A 60 4.75 2.92 11.44
N PHE A 61 4.38 1.73 10.99
CA PHE A 61 3.27 0.98 11.58
C PHE A 61 3.69 -0.46 11.78
N ASP A 62 3.17 -1.08 12.84
CA ASP A 62 3.28 -2.53 12.99
C ASP A 62 2.54 -3.20 11.85
N VAL A 63 3.17 -4.23 11.26
CA VAL A 63 2.56 -4.87 10.09
C VAL A 63 1.26 -5.57 10.44
N THR A 64 1.04 -5.92 11.73
CA THR A 64 -0.19 -6.57 12.14
C THR A 64 -1.42 -5.71 11.98
N ARG A 65 -1.26 -4.39 11.84
CA ARG A 65 -2.39 -3.46 11.65
C ARG A 65 -2.57 -3.06 10.20
N ILE A 66 -1.79 -3.61 9.27
CA ILE A 66 -1.75 -3.15 7.89
C ILE A 66 -2.48 -4.13 6.99
N GLU A 67 -3.32 -3.60 6.12
CA GLU A 67 -3.98 -4.42 5.10
C GLU A 67 -3.77 -3.78 3.74
N GLY A 68 -3.84 -4.62 2.70
CA GLY A 68 -3.72 -4.13 1.34
C GLY A 68 -4.94 -3.35 0.93
N VAL A 69 -4.72 -2.29 0.18
CA VAL A 69 -5.80 -1.54 -0.42
C VAL A 69 -6.07 -2.14 -1.79
N LYS A 70 -7.30 -2.58 -2.00
CA LYS A 70 -7.65 -3.11 -3.31
C LYS A 70 -7.79 -1.95 -4.26
N VAL A 71 -6.89 -1.92 -5.21
CA VAL A 71 -7.04 -1.01 -6.32
C VAL A 71 -7.89 -1.74 -7.33
N GLU A 72 -9.08 -1.22 -7.59
CA GLU A 72 -9.89 -1.81 -8.63
C GLU A 72 -9.28 -1.50 -9.94
N GLU A 73 -8.79 -2.53 -10.58
CA GLU A 73 -8.33 -2.38 -11.93
C GLU A 73 -9.50 -2.58 -12.84
N ARG A 74 -9.82 -1.57 -13.54
CA ARG A 74 -10.82 -1.70 -14.55
C ARG A 74 -10.20 -2.34 -15.75
N PRO A 75 -10.77 -3.40 -16.16
CA PRO A 75 -10.26 -4.02 -17.38
C PRO A 75 -10.47 -3.11 -18.54
N GLY A 76 -10.22 -2.92 -18.90
CA GLY A 76 -10.19 -2.09 -19.64
C GLY A 76 -10.45 -1.33 -19.81
N GLY A 77 -10.48 -1.67 -19.23
CA GLY A 77 -10.72 -1.09 -19.02
C GLY A 77 -10.70 -0.65 -19.24
N PRO A 78 -10.66 -0.51 -19.70
CA PRO A 78 -10.97 -0.17 -19.73
C PRO A 78 -11.26 -0.13 -20.03
N GLY A 79 -11.41 -0.48 -20.34
CA GLY A 79 -12.04 -0.48 -20.28
C GLY A 79 -12.36 -0.47 -20.41
N PRO A 80 -12.55 -0.56 -21.08
CA PRO A 80 -13.29 -0.67 -20.96
C PRO A 80 -13.81 -0.63 -20.84
N ASN A 81 -13.86 -0.80 -21.16
CA ASN A 81 -14.71 -0.82 -20.84
C ASN A 81 -15.09 -0.54 -20.72
N ILE A 82 -15.21 -0.63 -21.21
CA ILE A 82 -15.94 -0.53 -21.02
C ILE A 82 -16.45 -0.31 -20.91
N THR A 83 -16.57 -0.43 -21.21
CA THR A 83 -17.36 -0.30 -20.92
C THR A 83 -17.74 -0.17 -20.66
N ALA A 84 -17.68 -0.45 -21.04
CA ALA A 84 -18.30 -0.36 -20.62
C ALA A 84 -18.66 -0.28 -20.45
N ARG A 85 -18.78 -0.48 -20.98
CA ARG A 85 -19.40 -0.50 -20.79
C ARG A 85 -19.72 -0.28 -20.59
N HIS A 86 -19.55 -0.39 -20.94
CA HIS A 86 -20.07 -0.29 -20.76
C HIS A 86 -20.31 -0.19 -20.56
N PRO A 87 -20.52 -0.47 -21.02
CA PRO A 87 -20.81 -0.47 -20.81
C PRO A 87 -20.73 -0.41 -20.54
N GLY A 88 -20.57 -0.55 -20.86
CA GLY A 88 -20.57 -0.41 -20.42
C GLY A 88 -20.43 -0.41 -20.29
#